data_86e26ac3df1515c7796b330102d559fd
#
_entry.id   86e26ac3df1515c7796b330102d559fd
#
_cell.length_a   1.000
_cell.length_b   1.000
_cell.length_c   1.000
_cell.angle_alpha   90.00
_cell.angle_beta   90.00
_cell.angle_gamma   90.00
#
_symmetry.space_group_name_H-M   'P 1'
#
loop_
_entity.id
_entity.type
_entity.pdbx_description
1 polymer ?
#
loop_
_entity_poly.entity_id
_entity_poly.type
_entity_poly.pdbx_seq_one_letter_code
_entity_poly.pdbx_strand_id
1 'polypeptide(L)'
;MLESYETINGTQYVYNPLWNYQQKSFNRGDELQFNNNFNVEYRPIPALRLNARLGFTTSRGKSEVFRSPYDTSFAATEEVNRGKYTRSDNNNTSWDGSLIASYGGMTGCHTYNLVGGAQLSERNATSASNTTRGYISDKFWNPNFSNGYAENSRPSSSITKTRSASFYFNGNYAYDMRYLLDFNVRTDGASVYGINNPFSTTYSVGVAWNIHNEHFFKRNKYVSNLKVRYTFGNPGNQNVDAKLANNVYNYYTSYPNPFGLAAMVSKWGNNDLKWKRTQTHNFGLNALMFNNRLSLTLDYNIRKSDPELILVDQPTSTGVSSIPMNIGATDNRSFTITVGLDVIKRKDFIWRLTANMLHTTTKYYNIGNTLEKLNADGRASQSLIRYYDGASTTALWAVRSLGIDPMSGNEIFLYKDGSYSYKWDSNQEVKVGDTTPDAQGNFGTTVRWKGFSLGMNFQYRIGGQTTLSTLLSKVENISDEAIKYNQDRRALHDRWQKPGDRAKFKRINDTSTTNMSTRFIATENTLQCTSISLGYEDTTSQWLKIVGLSSFYCRLYTNNIFRLSTIKEERGLDYPFSRSVSASIGLRF
;
A
#
# COMPACT_ATOMS: atom_id res chain seq x y z
N MET A 1 14.21 -39.15 -20.04
CA MET A 1 14.86 -38.46 -18.91
C MET A 1 14.61 -36.97 -19.11
N LEU A 2 14.22 -36.24 -18.10
CA LEU A 2 14.04 -34.81 -18.24
C LEU A 2 15.41 -34.15 -18.38
N GLU A 3 15.63 -33.35 -19.42
CA GLU A 3 16.89 -32.65 -19.62
C GLU A 3 16.86 -31.28 -18.92
N SER A 4 18.01 -30.82 -18.45
CA SER A 4 18.11 -29.54 -17.72
C SER A 4 18.02 -28.33 -18.65
N TYR A 5 18.32 -28.49 -19.94
CA TYR A 5 18.26 -27.46 -20.96
C TYR A 5 18.04 -28.05 -22.33
N GLU A 6 17.55 -27.23 -23.26
CA GLU A 6 17.52 -27.50 -24.69
C GLU A 6 18.48 -26.56 -25.40
N THR A 7 19.11 -27.04 -26.47
CA THR A 7 20.02 -26.23 -27.29
C THR A 7 19.27 -25.73 -28.52
N ILE A 8 19.15 -24.42 -28.68
CA ILE A 8 18.58 -23.78 -29.85
C ILE A 8 19.72 -23.34 -30.76
N ASN A 9 19.70 -23.73 -32.03
CA ASN A 9 20.73 -23.41 -33.03
C ASN A 9 22.16 -23.75 -32.61
N GLY A 10 22.34 -24.78 -31.80
CA GLY A 10 23.66 -25.29 -31.39
C GLY A 10 24.42 -24.46 -30.37
N THR A 11 23.95 -23.27 -30.00
CA THR A 11 24.70 -22.33 -29.11
C THR A 11 23.88 -21.68 -28.01
N GLN A 12 22.58 -21.73 -28.09
CA GLN A 12 21.69 -21.13 -27.06
C GLN A 12 21.08 -22.20 -26.16
N TYR A 13 21.22 -22.03 -24.86
CA TYR A 13 20.63 -22.91 -23.86
C TYR A 13 19.34 -22.33 -23.33
N VAL A 14 18.23 -23.06 -23.47
CA VAL A 14 16.94 -22.75 -22.83
C VAL A 14 16.74 -23.72 -21.69
N TYR A 15 16.76 -23.21 -20.47
CA TYR A 15 16.66 -24.04 -19.26
C TYR A 15 15.23 -24.50 -19.01
N ASN A 16 15.11 -25.77 -18.63
CA ASN A 16 13.82 -26.40 -18.36
C ASN A 16 13.36 -26.11 -16.91
N PRO A 17 12.27 -25.37 -16.70
CA PRO A 17 11.77 -25.08 -15.35
C PRO A 17 11.31 -26.35 -14.60
N LEU A 18 10.87 -27.39 -15.31
CA LEU A 18 10.46 -28.67 -14.70
C LEU A 18 11.66 -29.42 -14.13
N TRP A 19 12.87 -29.20 -14.65
CA TRP A 19 14.09 -29.73 -14.05
C TRP A 19 14.28 -29.22 -12.64
N ASN A 20 14.14 -27.93 -12.43
CA ASN A 20 14.30 -27.31 -11.10
C ASN A 20 13.29 -27.83 -10.08
N TYR A 21 12.07 -28.15 -10.54
CA TYR A 21 11.03 -28.74 -9.68
C TYR A 21 11.40 -30.14 -9.15
N GLN A 22 12.21 -30.90 -9.89
CA GLN A 22 12.66 -32.25 -9.47
C GLN A 22 13.80 -32.20 -8.46
N GLN A 23 14.46 -31.05 -8.31
CA GLN A 23 15.57 -30.91 -7.36
C GLN A 23 15.06 -30.79 -5.93
N LYS A 24 15.88 -31.16 -4.95
CA LYS A 24 15.53 -31.08 -3.53
C LYS A 24 15.70 -29.67 -2.96
N SER A 25 15.34 -28.65 -3.74
CA SER A 25 15.24 -27.27 -3.26
C SER A 25 14.03 -27.12 -2.33
N PHE A 26 14.15 -26.29 -1.29
CA PHE A 26 13.06 -26.02 -0.38
C PHE A 26 13.06 -24.57 0.10
N ASN A 27 11.88 -24.11 0.47
CA ASN A 27 11.66 -22.86 1.20
C ASN A 27 10.68 -23.19 2.33
N ARG A 28 11.16 -23.13 3.56
CA ARG A 28 10.36 -23.45 4.75
C ARG A 28 10.53 -22.39 5.82
N GLY A 29 9.50 -22.17 6.58
CA GLY A 29 9.50 -21.24 7.71
C GLY A 29 8.71 -21.80 8.87
N ASP A 30 9.23 -21.60 10.05
CA ASP A 30 8.58 -21.91 11.31
C ASP A 30 8.41 -20.61 12.10
N GLU A 31 7.25 -20.39 12.67
CA GLU A 31 7.00 -19.26 13.56
C GLU A 31 6.34 -19.73 14.85
N LEU A 32 6.92 -19.34 15.96
CA LEU A 32 6.33 -19.49 17.29
C LEU A 32 5.96 -18.11 17.83
N GLN A 33 4.67 -17.89 18.07
CA GLN A 33 4.18 -16.65 18.64
C GLN A 33 3.48 -16.91 19.98
N PHE A 34 3.88 -16.16 20.99
CA PHE A 34 3.24 -16.15 22.30
C PHE A 34 2.69 -14.74 22.57
N ASN A 35 1.38 -14.67 22.79
CA ASN A 35 0.68 -13.43 23.14
C ASN A 35 0.01 -13.59 24.50
N ASN A 36 0.24 -12.67 25.40
CA ASN A 36 -0.42 -12.63 26.70
C ASN A 36 -0.95 -11.22 26.95
N ASN A 37 -2.19 -11.12 27.43
CA ASN A 37 -2.83 -9.86 27.77
C ASN A 37 -3.48 -10.00 29.16
N PHE A 38 -2.96 -9.24 30.11
CA PHE A 38 -3.55 -9.06 31.42
C PHE A 38 -4.43 -7.80 31.38
N ASN A 39 -5.65 -7.93 31.85
CA ASN A 39 -6.59 -6.82 31.97
C ASN A 39 -7.22 -6.85 33.35
N VAL A 40 -7.10 -5.74 34.06
CA VAL A 40 -7.71 -5.54 35.38
C VAL A 40 -8.67 -4.37 35.28
N GLU A 41 -9.92 -4.62 35.57
CA GLU A 41 -10.96 -3.59 35.63
C GLU A 41 -11.41 -3.42 37.08
N TYR A 42 -11.43 -2.17 37.54
CA TYR A 42 -11.91 -1.80 38.86
C TYR A 42 -12.94 -0.68 38.76
N ARG A 43 -14.09 -0.87 39.38
CA ARG A 43 -15.19 0.11 39.39
C ARG A 43 -15.47 0.56 40.83
N PRO A 44 -14.80 1.63 41.31
CA PRO A 44 -15.05 2.16 42.64
C PRO A 44 -16.44 2.71 42.83
N ILE A 45 -17.01 3.29 41.77
CA ILE A 45 -18.40 3.76 41.68
C ILE A 45 -18.98 3.42 40.28
N PRO A 46 -20.31 3.31 40.13
CA PRO A 46 -20.91 2.96 38.83
C PRO A 46 -20.48 3.84 37.66
N ALA A 47 -20.23 5.14 37.90
CA ALA A 47 -19.83 6.12 36.90
C ALA A 47 -18.34 6.06 36.54
N LEU A 48 -17.46 5.51 37.40
CA LEU A 48 -16.01 5.50 37.24
C LEU A 48 -15.48 4.09 37.01
N ARG A 49 -14.84 3.88 35.86
CA ARG A 49 -14.15 2.63 35.52
C ARG A 49 -12.66 2.91 35.34
N LEU A 50 -11.86 2.19 36.08
CA LEU A 50 -10.40 2.16 35.97
C LEU A 50 -10.00 0.84 35.29
N ASN A 51 -9.20 0.91 34.26
CA ASN A 51 -8.73 -0.24 33.53
C ASN A 51 -7.21 -0.19 33.42
N ALA A 52 -6.54 -1.25 33.86
CA ALA A 52 -5.11 -1.45 33.68
C ALA A 52 -4.90 -2.65 32.76
N ARG A 53 -4.15 -2.45 31.69
CA ARG A 53 -3.82 -3.51 30.74
C ARG A 53 -2.31 -3.63 30.60
N LEU A 54 -1.81 -4.87 30.54
CA LEU A 54 -0.44 -5.20 30.22
C LEU A 54 -0.45 -6.28 29.14
N GLY A 55 0.04 -5.93 27.95
CA GLY A 55 0.25 -6.85 26.84
C GLY A 55 1.71 -7.25 26.75
N PHE A 56 1.96 -8.51 26.46
CA PHE A 56 3.28 -9.04 26.14
C PHE A 56 3.18 -9.95 24.94
N THR A 57 4.00 -9.68 23.92
CA THR A 57 4.07 -10.48 22.71
C THR A 57 5.52 -10.84 22.41
N THR A 58 5.79 -12.11 22.18
CA THR A 58 7.06 -12.55 21.62
C THR A 58 6.80 -13.45 20.41
N SER A 59 7.52 -13.21 19.32
CA SER A 59 7.53 -14.10 18.17
C SER A 59 8.96 -14.47 17.81
N ARG A 60 9.16 -15.73 17.44
CA ARG A 60 10.42 -16.27 16.94
C ARG A 60 10.13 -16.93 15.62
N GLY A 61 10.64 -16.34 14.55
CA GLY A 61 10.53 -16.87 13.19
C GLY A 61 11.87 -17.39 12.72
N LYS A 62 11.86 -18.55 12.07
CA LYS A 62 12.99 -19.13 11.37
C LYS A 62 12.57 -19.36 9.93
N SER A 63 13.38 -18.89 8.99
CA SER A 63 13.19 -19.15 7.55
C SER A 63 14.44 -19.79 6.99
N GLU A 64 14.27 -20.85 6.24
CA GLU A 64 15.34 -21.60 5.58
C GLU A 64 15.00 -21.75 4.10
N VAL A 65 15.89 -21.28 3.24
CA VAL A 65 15.76 -21.41 1.79
C VAL A 65 17.02 -22.12 1.28
N PHE A 66 16.83 -23.31 0.72
CA PHE A 66 17.89 -24.05 0.05
C PHE A 66 17.58 -24.15 -1.45
N ARG A 67 18.54 -23.78 -2.27
CA ARG A 67 18.51 -23.99 -3.70
C ARG A 67 19.59 -24.97 -4.08
N SER A 68 19.18 -26.06 -4.72
CA SER A 68 20.05 -27.18 -5.14
C SER A 68 21.21 -26.69 -6.02
N PRO A 69 22.41 -27.26 -5.91
CA PRO A 69 23.51 -26.97 -6.84
C PRO A 69 23.18 -27.34 -8.29
N TYR A 70 22.20 -28.20 -8.50
CA TYR A 70 21.74 -28.63 -9.84
C TYR A 70 20.64 -27.72 -10.42
N ASP A 71 20.25 -26.66 -9.71
CA ASP A 71 19.28 -25.69 -10.21
C ASP A 71 19.89 -24.92 -11.41
N THR A 72 19.09 -24.77 -12.45
CA THR A 72 19.53 -24.12 -13.70
C THR A 72 19.98 -22.67 -13.54
N SER A 73 19.56 -21.99 -12.44
CA SER A 73 20.05 -20.64 -12.12
C SER A 73 21.56 -20.59 -11.83
N PHE A 74 22.21 -21.74 -11.59
CA PHE A 74 23.65 -21.82 -11.38
C PHE A 74 24.42 -22.28 -12.63
N ALA A 75 23.76 -22.34 -13.80
CA ALA A 75 24.42 -22.86 -15.01
C ALA A 75 25.70 -22.09 -15.39
N ALA A 76 25.70 -20.77 -15.22
CA ALA A 76 26.85 -19.91 -15.46
C ALA A 76 27.76 -19.76 -14.23
N THR A 77 27.47 -20.47 -13.13
CA THR A 77 28.26 -20.38 -11.89
C THR A 77 29.28 -21.54 -11.86
N GLU A 78 30.50 -21.26 -11.42
CA GLU A 78 31.50 -22.29 -11.19
C GLU A 78 31.00 -23.38 -10.25
N GLU A 79 31.35 -24.63 -10.49
CA GLU A 79 30.82 -25.77 -9.72
C GLU A 79 31.02 -25.64 -8.21
N VAL A 80 32.18 -25.14 -7.79
CA VAL A 80 32.53 -24.93 -6.38
C VAL A 80 31.65 -23.90 -5.67
N ASN A 81 30.90 -23.08 -6.42
CA ASN A 81 30.04 -22.00 -5.93
C ASN A 81 28.54 -22.28 -6.16
N ARG A 82 28.19 -23.45 -6.76
CA ARG A 82 26.80 -23.82 -7.04
C ARG A 82 26.07 -24.22 -5.75
N GLY A 83 24.77 -23.98 -5.74
CA GLY A 83 23.94 -24.21 -4.57
C GLY A 83 23.99 -23.05 -3.58
N LYS A 84 22.89 -22.77 -2.96
CA LYS A 84 22.73 -21.65 -2.02
C LYS A 84 21.83 -22.05 -0.87
N TYR A 85 22.28 -21.81 0.35
CA TYR A 85 21.44 -21.92 1.53
C TYR A 85 21.39 -20.58 2.26
N THR A 86 20.20 -20.12 2.55
CA THR A 86 19.96 -18.91 3.34
C THR A 86 19.14 -19.28 4.56
N ARG A 87 19.62 -18.90 5.72
CA ARG A 87 18.88 -18.98 6.99
C ARG A 87 18.69 -17.58 7.55
N SER A 88 17.45 -17.29 7.94
CA SER A 88 17.11 -16.06 8.62
C SER A 88 16.36 -16.37 9.91
N ASP A 89 16.86 -15.85 11.01
CA ASP A 89 16.26 -15.95 12.34
C ASP A 89 15.75 -14.56 12.75
N ASN A 90 14.47 -14.45 13.06
CA ASN A 90 13.81 -13.21 13.44
C ASN A 90 13.21 -13.37 14.84
N ASN A 91 13.62 -12.52 15.77
CA ASN A 91 13.04 -12.44 17.11
C ASN A 91 12.40 -11.06 17.29
N ASN A 92 11.15 -11.04 17.69
CA ASN A 92 10.41 -9.82 17.96
C ASN A 92 9.76 -9.95 19.34
N THR A 93 10.10 -9.03 20.23
CA THR A 93 9.52 -8.96 21.57
C THR A 93 8.96 -7.57 21.77
N SER A 94 7.73 -7.49 22.22
CA SER A 94 7.07 -6.23 22.53
C SER A 94 6.25 -6.34 23.79
N TRP A 95 6.19 -5.26 24.53
CA TRP A 95 5.24 -5.09 25.61
C TRP A 95 4.53 -3.73 25.48
N ASP A 96 3.28 -3.70 25.92
CA ASP A 96 2.48 -2.49 26.02
C ASP A 96 1.75 -2.48 27.36
N GLY A 97 1.86 -1.37 28.07
CA GLY A 97 1.14 -1.10 29.31
C GLY A 97 0.22 0.09 29.13
N SER A 98 -1.02 0.02 29.61
CA SER A 98 -1.94 1.15 29.60
C SER A 98 -2.76 1.23 30.88
N LEU A 99 -2.98 2.48 31.32
CA LEU A 99 -3.89 2.83 32.40
C LEU A 99 -4.95 3.76 31.83
N ILE A 100 -6.21 3.43 32.04
CA ILE A 100 -7.34 4.16 31.48
C ILE A 100 -8.35 4.41 32.59
N ALA A 101 -8.73 5.67 32.79
CA ALA A 101 -9.82 6.08 33.64
C ALA A 101 -10.99 6.60 32.77
N SER A 102 -12.15 6.04 32.94
CA SER A 102 -13.37 6.44 32.23
C SER A 102 -14.44 6.85 33.24
N TYR A 103 -14.95 8.07 33.08
CA TYR A 103 -16.03 8.60 33.89
C TYR A 103 -17.18 9.02 32.99
N GLY A 104 -18.34 8.44 33.19
CA GLY A 104 -19.50 8.71 32.35
C GLY A 104 -20.81 8.66 33.12
N GLY A 105 -21.77 9.44 32.64
CA GLY A 105 -23.09 9.51 33.26
C GLY A 105 -24.11 10.25 32.40
N MET A 106 -25.34 10.19 32.88
CA MET A 106 -26.47 10.94 32.34
C MET A 106 -27.20 11.63 33.47
N THR A 107 -27.38 12.95 33.37
CA THR A 107 -28.10 13.77 34.36
C THR A 107 -29.08 14.67 33.62
N GLY A 108 -30.37 14.35 33.69
CA GLY A 108 -31.39 15.06 32.90
C GLY A 108 -31.10 14.94 31.39
N CYS A 109 -30.96 16.09 30.74
CA CYS A 109 -30.67 16.17 29.30
C CYS A 109 -29.19 16.10 28.97
N HIS A 110 -28.30 15.96 29.96
CA HIS A 110 -26.85 15.96 29.79
C HIS A 110 -26.31 14.54 29.83
N THR A 111 -25.67 14.11 28.76
CA THR A 111 -24.91 12.86 28.68
C THR A 111 -23.44 13.20 28.49
N TYR A 112 -22.57 12.64 29.29
CA TYR A 112 -21.13 12.89 29.20
C TYR A 112 -20.33 11.61 29.42
N ASN A 113 -19.17 11.55 28.76
CA ASN A 113 -18.19 10.49 28.93
C ASN A 113 -16.80 11.11 28.78
N LEU A 114 -15.99 11.00 29.84
CA LEU A 114 -14.63 11.52 29.92
C LEU A 114 -13.69 10.33 30.06
N VAL A 115 -12.62 10.30 29.27
CA VAL A 115 -11.63 9.23 29.30
C VAL A 115 -10.25 9.86 29.34
N GLY A 116 -9.47 9.54 30.36
CA GLY A 116 -8.06 9.87 30.46
C GLY A 116 -7.21 8.61 30.52
N GLY A 117 -6.05 8.64 29.91
CA GLY A 117 -5.19 7.48 29.92
C GLY A 117 -3.73 7.77 29.64
N ALA A 118 -2.90 6.80 30.05
CA ALA A 118 -1.47 6.75 29.74
C ALA A 118 -1.15 5.39 29.13
N GLN A 119 -0.24 5.38 28.17
CA GLN A 119 0.24 4.17 27.52
C GLN A 119 1.75 4.22 27.35
N LEU A 120 2.41 3.12 27.63
CA LEU A 120 3.84 2.92 27.43
C LEU A 120 4.03 1.67 26.58
N SER A 121 4.97 1.70 25.63
CA SER A 121 5.32 0.50 24.87
C SER A 121 6.80 0.45 24.52
N GLU A 122 7.30 -0.77 24.40
CA GLU A 122 8.63 -1.05 23.88
C GLU A 122 8.54 -2.22 22.90
N ARG A 123 9.20 -2.08 21.77
CA ARG A 123 9.39 -3.17 20.81
C ARG A 123 10.87 -3.33 20.54
N ASN A 124 11.34 -4.58 20.63
CA ASN A 124 12.68 -4.99 20.30
C ASN A 124 12.60 -6.05 19.20
N ALA A 125 13.18 -5.77 18.04
CA ALA A 125 13.22 -6.67 16.89
C ALA A 125 14.69 -6.96 16.55
N THR A 126 15.04 -8.24 16.53
CA THR A 126 16.38 -8.72 16.12
C THR A 126 16.20 -9.62 14.93
N SER A 127 16.95 -9.35 13.86
CA SER A 127 17.01 -10.20 12.69
C SER A 127 18.48 -10.58 12.44
N ALA A 128 18.72 -11.85 12.16
CA ALA A 128 20.02 -12.36 11.73
C ALA A 128 19.83 -13.19 10.48
N SER A 129 20.70 -13.02 9.49
CA SER A 129 20.66 -13.79 8.25
C SER A 129 22.06 -14.19 7.82
N ASN A 130 22.20 -15.44 7.38
CA ASN A 130 23.41 -15.95 6.77
C ASN A 130 23.08 -16.65 5.45
N THR A 131 24.00 -16.56 4.51
CA THR A 131 23.88 -17.20 3.20
C THR A 131 25.19 -17.87 2.86
N THR A 132 25.15 -19.19 2.66
CA THR A 132 26.30 -19.99 2.24
C THR A 132 26.10 -20.51 0.82
N ARG A 133 27.20 -20.80 0.13
CA ARG A 133 27.26 -21.26 -1.26
C ARG A 133 28.21 -22.45 -1.42
N GLY A 134 28.12 -23.11 -2.58
CA GLY A 134 29.01 -24.20 -2.92
C GLY A 134 28.66 -25.49 -2.19
N TYR A 135 27.59 -26.14 -2.61
CA TYR A 135 27.13 -27.42 -2.08
C TYR A 135 27.42 -28.54 -3.05
N ILE A 136 27.94 -29.66 -2.54
CA ILE A 136 28.33 -30.83 -3.35
C ILE A 136 27.09 -31.54 -3.89
N SER A 137 26.01 -31.54 -3.15
CA SER A 137 24.79 -32.28 -3.50
C SER A 137 23.56 -31.60 -2.88
N ASP A 138 22.40 -31.82 -3.49
CA ASP A 138 21.09 -31.41 -2.96
C ASP A 138 20.60 -32.21 -1.73
N LYS A 139 21.34 -33.27 -1.37
CA LYS A 139 21.09 -34.07 -0.17
C LYS A 139 21.73 -33.47 1.09
N PHE A 140 22.74 -32.63 0.94
CA PHE A 140 23.56 -32.09 2.03
C PHE A 140 23.43 -30.55 2.09
N TRP A 141 22.31 -30.08 2.63
CA TRP A 141 22.00 -28.63 2.74
C TRP A 141 22.53 -27.96 4.01
N ASN A 142 23.15 -28.71 4.92
CA ASN A 142 23.73 -28.13 6.14
C ASN A 142 24.94 -27.24 5.76
N PRO A 143 25.08 -26.05 6.35
CA PRO A 143 26.19 -25.12 6.09
C PRO A 143 27.60 -25.73 6.19
N ASN A 144 27.80 -26.77 6.99
CA ASN A 144 29.06 -27.49 7.08
C ASN A 144 29.52 -28.17 5.77
N PHE A 145 28.58 -28.41 4.84
CA PHE A 145 28.85 -28.98 3.52
C PHE A 145 28.99 -27.92 2.42
N SER A 146 29.04 -26.64 2.80
CA SER A 146 29.21 -25.53 1.87
C SER A 146 30.68 -25.17 1.70
N ASN A 147 30.99 -24.50 0.59
CA ASN A 147 32.29 -23.86 0.35
C ASN A 147 32.43 -22.52 1.12
N GLY A 148 31.47 -22.19 1.98
CA GLY A 148 31.46 -20.99 2.80
C GLY A 148 30.57 -19.87 2.25
N TYR A 149 31.00 -18.64 2.49
CA TYR A 149 30.26 -17.44 2.03
C TYR A 149 30.72 -17.04 0.63
N ALA A 150 29.82 -16.36 -0.12
CA ALA A 150 30.24 -15.73 -1.36
C ALA A 150 31.31 -14.67 -1.08
N GLU A 151 32.17 -14.44 -2.06
CA GLU A 151 33.20 -13.40 -2.01
C GLU A 151 32.57 -12.07 -1.61
N ASN A 152 33.23 -11.36 -0.68
CA ASN A 152 32.75 -10.11 -0.10
C ASN A 152 31.38 -10.20 0.62
N SER A 153 30.90 -11.39 0.98
CA SER A 153 29.69 -11.66 1.72
C SER A 153 29.99 -12.12 3.15
N ARG A 154 29.13 -11.77 4.08
CA ARG A 154 29.21 -12.16 5.50
C ARG A 154 27.82 -12.27 6.10
N PRO A 155 27.66 -12.97 7.25
CA PRO A 155 26.44 -12.92 8.01
C PRO A 155 26.03 -11.48 8.35
N SER A 156 24.75 -11.19 8.28
CA SER A 156 24.19 -9.90 8.63
C SER A 156 23.27 -10.01 9.83
N SER A 157 23.24 -8.98 10.66
CA SER A 157 22.27 -8.86 11.74
C SER A 157 21.81 -7.42 11.90
N SER A 158 20.60 -7.26 12.37
CA SER A 158 20.05 -5.95 12.72
C SER A 158 19.30 -6.03 14.04
N ILE A 159 19.42 -5.00 14.84
CA ILE A 159 18.69 -4.82 16.10
C ILE A 159 17.97 -3.49 16.00
N THR A 160 16.66 -3.51 16.19
CA THR A 160 15.83 -2.30 16.20
C THR A 160 15.06 -2.27 17.51
N LYS A 161 15.25 -1.20 18.28
CA LYS A 161 14.55 -0.96 19.52
C LYS A 161 13.78 0.35 19.43
N THR A 162 12.47 0.27 19.65
CA THR A 162 11.60 1.45 19.65
C THR A 162 10.82 1.53 20.94
N ARG A 163 10.66 2.74 21.46
CA ARG A 163 9.90 3.06 22.67
C ARG A 163 8.91 4.16 22.38
N SER A 164 7.74 4.08 22.97
CA SER A 164 6.77 5.16 22.93
C SER A 164 6.09 5.36 24.29
N ALA A 165 5.72 6.60 24.56
CA ALA A 165 4.93 7.00 25.68
C ALA A 165 3.82 7.95 25.21
N SER A 166 2.59 7.70 25.65
CA SER A 166 1.44 8.48 25.22
C SER A 166 0.56 8.83 26.41
N PHE A 167 0.07 10.07 26.42
CA PHE A 167 -0.91 10.55 27.37
C PHE A 167 -2.09 11.13 26.57
N TYR A 168 -3.30 10.77 26.94
CA TYR A 168 -4.46 11.23 26.22
C TYR A 168 -5.63 11.54 27.13
N PHE A 169 -6.43 12.49 26.68
CA PHE A 169 -7.69 12.83 27.29
C PHE A 169 -8.73 13.06 26.20
N ASN A 170 -9.86 12.41 26.29
CA ASN A 170 -10.98 12.61 25.39
C ASN A 170 -12.28 12.76 26.18
N GLY A 171 -13.22 13.50 25.60
CA GLY A 171 -14.51 13.70 26.17
C GLY A 171 -15.57 13.80 25.09
N ASN A 172 -16.72 13.21 25.40
CA ASN A 172 -17.92 13.27 24.61
C ASN A 172 -19.02 13.88 25.45
N TYR A 173 -19.71 14.85 24.92
CA TYR A 173 -20.85 15.50 25.57
C TYR A 173 -22.03 15.58 24.61
N ALA A 174 -23.21 15.28 25.09
CA ALA A 174 -24.45 15.43 24.35
C ALA A 174 -25.49 16.14 25.22
N TYR A 175 -26.09 17.21 24.67
CA TYR A 175 -27.21 17.88 25.25
C TYR A 175 -28.47 17.42 24.54
N ASP A 176 -29.36 16.77 25.29
CA ASP A 176 -30.65 16.24 24.82
C ASP A 176 -30.53 15.39 23.51
N MET A 177 -29.36 14.77 23.32
CA MET A 177 -29.03 14.06 22.07
C MET A 177 -29.19 14.90 20.80
N ARG A 178 -29.30 16.22 20.93
CA ARG A 178 -29.41 17.19 19.83
C ARG A 178 -28.06 17.75 19.44
N TYR A 179 -27.35 18.32 20.42
CA TYR A 179 -26.03 18.93 20.22
C TYR A 179 -24.98 18.02 20.80
N LEU A 180 -24.02 17.65 19.97
CA LEU A 180 -22.95 16.74 20.33
C LEU A 180 -21.63 17.47 20.23
N LEU A 181 -20.78 17.31 21.23
CA LEU A 181 -19.42 17.83 21.28
C LEU A 181 -18.48 16.69 21.62
N ASP A 182 -17.47 16.51 20.80
CA ASP A 182 -16.37 15.57 21.01
C ASP A 182 -15.06 16.35 21.06
N PHE A 183 -14.19 16.04 22.00
CA PHE A 183 -12.83 16.58 21.99
C PHE A 183 -11.82 15.50 22.37
N ASN A 184 -10.66 15.59 21.80
CA ASN A 184 -9.54 14.69 22.05
C ASN A 184 -8.24 15.49 22.07
N VAL A 185 -7.39 15.23 23.05
CA VAL A 185 -6.01 15.72 23.12
C VAL A 185 -5.13 14.53 23.46
N ARG A 186 -4.06 14.36 22.70
CA ARG A 186 -3.11 13.28 22.90
C ARG A 186 -1.69 13.80 22.70
N THR A 187 -0.81 13.50 23.64
CA THR A 187 0.63 13.77 23.55
C THR A 187 1.35 12.44 23.42
N ASP A 188 2.06 12.27 22.33
CA ASP A 188 2.82 11.07 22.01
C ASP A 188 4.31 11.40 21.95
N GLY A 189 5.10 10.61 22.66
CA GLY A 189 6.56 10.60 22.58
C GLY A 189 7.03 9.30 21.93
N ALA A 190 8.02 9.37 21.04
CA ALA A 190 8.61 8.21 20.41
C ALA A 190 10.11 8.38 20.16
N SER A 191 10.86 7.29 20.41
CA SER A 191 12.33 7.26 20.24
C SER A 191 12.80 7.33 18.78
N VAL A 192 11.87 7.37 17.84
CA VAL A 192 12.15 7.47 16.38
C VAL A 192 12.33 8.90 15.90
N TYR A 193 11.95 9.88 16.70
CA TYR A 193 12.07 11.30 16.36
C TYR A 193 13.36 11.94 16.89
N GLY A 194 13.66 13.12 16.36
CA GLY A 194 14.83 13.88 16.79
C GLY A 194 14.81 14.17 18.29
N ILE A 195 15.96 14.08 18.92
CA ILE A 195 16.12 14.26 20.37
C ILE A 195 15.56 15.58 20.87
N ASN A 196 15.56 16.61 20.02
CA ASN A 196 15.05 17.94 20.32
C ASN A 196 13.52 18.03 20.23
N ASN A 197 12.85 17.05 19.58
CA ASN A 197 11.40 17.04 19.37
C ASN A 197 10.79 15.65 19.62
N PRO A 198 11.04 15.00 20.78
CA PRO A 198 10.60 13.63 21.04
C PRO A 198 9.09 13.50 21.23
N PHE A 199 8.40 14.59 21.61
CA PHE A 199 6.97 14.62 21.86
C PHE A 199 6.21 15.45 20.81
N SER A 200 5.02 14.99 20.48
CA SER A 200 4.06 15.73 19.65
C SER A 200 2.67 15.68 20.26
N THR A 201 2.01 16.82 20.31
CA THR A 201 0.64 16.90 20.78
C THR A 201 -0.31 16.98 19.58
N THR A 202 -1.27 16.09 19.56
CA THR A 202 -2.36 16.00 18.60
C THR A 202 -3.68 16.34 19.28
N TYR A 203 -4.59 16.96 18.56
CA TYR A 203 -5.89 17.32 19.10
C TYR A 203 -6.96 17.23 18.01
N SER A 204 -8.19 17.03 18.45
CA SER A 204 -9.37 17.14 17.60
C SER A 204 -10.57 17.63 18.39
N VAL A 205 -11.40 18.41 17.73
CA VAL A 205 -12.70 18.86 18.23
C VAL A 205 -13.74 18.58 17.16
N GLY A 206 -14.84 17.97 17.56
CA GLY A 206 -15.97 17.66 16.70
C GLY A 206 -17.25 18.23 17.28
N VAL A 207 -18.06 18.82 16.43
CA VAL A 207 -19.43 19.24 16.77
C VAL A 207 -20.42 18.57 15.81
N ALA A 208 -21.54 18.15 16.35
CA ALA A 208 -22.59 17.61 15.50
C ALA A 208 -23.97 18.03 16.01
N TRP A 209 -24.85 18.20 15.07
CA TRP A 209 -26.23 18.57 15.30
C TRP A 209 -27.17 17.50 14.75
N ASN A 210 -27.91 16.88 15.64
CA ASN A 210 -28.98 15.95 15.33
C ASN A 210 -30.27 16.72 15.06
N ILE A 211 -30.41 17.25 13.86
CA ILE A 211 -31.56 18.08 13.44
C ILE A 211 -32.88 17.33 13.64
N HIS A 212 -32.85 16.02 13.44
CA HIS A 212 -34.05 15.16 13.59
C HIS A 212 -34.55 15.03 15.04
N ASN A 213 -33.82 15.51 16.02
CA ASN A 213 -34.24 15.57 17.43
C ASN A 213 -34.77 16.95 17.83
N GLU A 214 -34.78 17.93 16.91
CA GLU A 214 -35.33 19.27 17.20
C GLU A 214 -36.87 19.29 17.21
N HIS A 215 -37.43 20.15 18.03
CA HIS A 215 -38.89 20.29 18.15
C HIS A 215 -39.56 20.76 16.86
N PHE A 216 -38.87 21.56 16.05
CA PHE A 216 -39.37 22.02 14.75
C PHE A 216 -39.30 20.94 13.67
N PHE A 217 -38.45 19.89 13.84
CA PHE A 217 -38.27 18.84 12.86
C PHE A 217 -39.35 17.76 13.00
N LYS A 218 -40.35 17.84 12.14
CA LYS A 218 -41.36 16.77 12.07
C LYS A 218 -40.82 15.60 11.25
N ARG A 219 -40.45 14.51 11.93
CA ARG A 219 -40.10 13.26 11.24
C ARG A 219 -41.25 12.82 10.34
N ASN A 220 -40.95 12.55 9.08
CA ASN A 220 -41.94 12.13 8.11
C ASN A 220 -41.40 10.95 7.29
N LYS A 221 -42.21 10.42 6.38
CA LYS A 221 -41.84 9.30 5.53
C LYS A 221 -40.65 9.61 4.60
N TYR A 222 -40.33 10.88 4.34
CA TYR A 222 -39.23 11.29 3.45
C TYR A 222 -37.91 11.39 4.19
N VAL A 223 -37.87 12.00 5.37
CA VAL A 223 -36.64 12.17 6.16
C VAL A 223 -36.93 11.76 7.61
N SER A 224 -36.29 10.68 8.03
CA SER A 224 -36.40 10.12 9.38
C SER A 224 -35.25 10.49 10.29
N ASN A 225 -34.05 10.69 9.73
CA ASN A 225 -32.86 11.09 10.47
C ASN A 225 -32.07 12.09 9.63
N LEU A 226 -31.59 13.16 10.26
CA LEU A 226 -30.72 14.16 9.64
C LEU A 226 -29.73 14.65 10.68
N LYS A 227 -28.41 14.44 10.39
CA LYS A 227 -27.31 14.86 11.23
C LYS A 227 -26.26 15.59 10.40
N VAL A 228 -25.90 16.78 10.85
CA VAL A 228 -24.75 17.54 10.32
C VAL A 228 -23.60 17.44 11.31
N ARG A 229 -22.38 17.32 10.84
CA ARG A 229 -21.18 17.24 11.67
C ARG A 229 -20.04 18.03 11.07
N TYR A 230 -19.22 18.58 11.93
CA TYR A 230 -17.96 19.20 11.59
C TYR A 230 -16.90 18.74 12.57
N THR A 231 -15.74 18.36 12.06
CA THR A 231 -14.57 18.04 12.90
C THR A 231 -13.35 18.80 12.41
N PHE A 232 -12.62 19.33 13.37
CA PHE A 232 -11.31 19.94 13.16
C PHE A 232 -10.28 19.23 14.02
N GLY A 233 -9.11 18.97 13.49
CA GLY A 233 -8.07 18.34 14.28
C GLY A 233 -6.72 18.33 13.59
N ASN A 234 -5.71 17.96 14.38
CA ASN A 234 -4.35 17.72 13.94
C ASN A 234 -3.97 16.27 14.33
N PRO A 235 -4.40 15.25 13.57
CA PRO A 235 -3.93 13.89 13.78
C PRO A 235 -2.47 13.81 13.36
N GLY A 236 -1.54 13.63 14.28
CA GLY A 236 -0.12 13.40 13.97
C GLY A 236 0.09 12.10 13.18
N ASN A 237 1.24 11.96 12.54
CA ASN A 237 1.67 10.72 11.91
C ASN A 237 2.97 10.24 12.56
N GLN A 238 2.95 9.00 13.10
CA GLN A 238 4.08 8.38 13.79
C GLN A 238 4.89 7.41 12.91
N ASN A 239 4.51 7.23 11.64
CA ASN A 239 5.11 6.23 10.78
C ASN A 239 6.40 6.75 10.14
N VAL A 240 7.47 6.82 10.94
CA VAL A 240 8.80 7.28 10.53
C VAL A 240 9.83 6.20 10.89
N ASP A 241 10.79 5.97 10.00
CA ASP A 241 11.90 5.04 10.25
C ASP A 241 12.76 5.56 11.40
N ALA A 242 13.00 4.70 12.41
CA ALA A 242 13.81 4.99 13.59
C ALA A 242 15.25 5.45 13.28
N LYS A 243 15.74 5.23 12.07
CA LYS A 243 17.09 5.60 11.64
C LYS A 243 17.21 7.02 11.08
N LEU A 244 16.10 7.73 10.90
CA LEU A 244 16.12 9.08 10.31
C LEU A 244 16.59 10.16 11.29
N ALA A 245 16.44 9.94 12.57
CA ALA A 245 16.86 10.90 13.61
C ALA A 245 18.32 10.74 14.03
N ASN A 246 18.96 9.59 13.76
CA ASN A 246 20.28 9.24 14.25
C ASN A 246 21.29 9.12 13.12
N ASN A 247 22.56 9.46 13.41
CA ASN A 247 23.65 9.19 12.50
C ASN A 247 23.88 7.69 12.36
N VAL A 248 24.07 7.21 11.13
CA VAL A 248 24.36 5.82 10.82
C VAL A 248 25.77 5.70 10.26
N TYR A 249 26.56 4.82 10.85
CA TYR A 249 27.93 4.54 10.44
C TYR A 249 28.04 3.16 9.82
N ASN A 250 28.76 3.05 8.71
CA ASN A 250 29.16 1.77 8.12
C ASN A 250 30.64 1.52 8.40
N TYR A 251 30.97 0.30 8.84
CA TYR A 251 32.35 -0.13 8.96
C TYR A 251 32.79 -0.78 7.67
N TYR A 252 33.92 -0.31 7.13
CA TYR A 252 34.52 -0.85 5.90
C TYR A 252 35.63 -1.81 6.27
N THR A 253 35.45 -3.09 5.94
CA THR A 253 36.44 -4.13 6.13
C THR A 253 37.26 -4.39 4.88
N SER A 254 36.85 -3.89 3.72
CA SER A 254 37.47 -4.10 2.43
C SER A 254 38.66 -3.14 2.15
N TYR A 255 38.76 -2.06 2.93
CA TYR A 255 39.86 -1.11 2.81
C TYR A 255 40.61 -1.08 4.14
N PRO A 256 41.75 -1.83 4.26
CA PRO A 256 42.54 -1.78 5.47
C PRO A 256 43.08 -0.36 5.68
N ASN A 257 42.84 0.17 6.87
CA ASN A 257 43.38 1.45 7.31
C ASN A 257 44.56 1.13 8.25
N PRO A 258 45.68 1.84 8.20
CA PRO A 258 46.81 1.65 9.11
C PRO A 258 46.42 1.69 10.60
N PHE A 259 45.30 2.33 10.94
CA PHE A 259 44.78 2.45 12.30
C PHE A 259 43.69 1.44 12.66
N GLY A 260 43.39 0.47 11.81
CA GLY A 260 42.37 -0.56 12.04
C GLY A 260 41.17 -0.45 11.09
N LEU A 261 39.98 -0.78 11.57
CA LEU A 261 38.73 -0.72 10.78
C LEU A 261 38.31 0.72 10.51
N ALA A 262 38.11 1.05 9.25
CA ALA A 262 37.57 2.34 8.85
C ALA A 262 36.04 2.39 9.09
N ALA A 263 35.54 3.53 9.58
CA ALA A 263 34.12 3.83 9.67
C ALA A 263 33.79 5.07 8.86
N MET A 264 32.75 5.02 8.07
CA MET A 264 32.23 6.16 7.34
C MET A 264 30.79 6.43 7.72
N VAL A 265 30.41 7.71 7.75
CA VAL A 265 29.01 8.10 7.92
C VAL A 265 28.23 7.62 6.70
N SER A 266 27.22 6.79 6.91
CA SER A 266 26.33 6.32 5.87
C SER A 266 25.11 7.23 5.72
N LYS A 267 24.64 7.78 6.85
CA LYS A 267 23.52 8.72 6.90
C LYS A 267 23.74 9.72 8.02
N TRP A 268 23.48 10.98 7.75
CA TRP A 268 23.32 11.98 8.79
C TRP A 268 21.89 11.94 9.31
N GLY A 269 21.72 11.80 10.62
CA GLY A 269 20.45 11.97 11.30
C GLY A 269 20.10 13.46 11.46
N ASN A 270 18.82 13.73 11.61
CA ASN A 270 18.34 15.06 11.92
C ASN A 270 17.77 15.11 13.35
N ASN A 271 18.52 15.69 14.28
CA ASN A 271 18.11 15.85 15.68
C ASN A 271 16.90 16.76 15.85
N ASP A 272 16.65 17.65 14.89
CA ASP A 272 15.53 18.60 14.88
C ASP A 272 14.33 18.07 14.11
N LEU A 273 14.36 16.81 13.70
CA LEU A 273 13.27 16.17 12.97
C LEU A 273 11.96 16.30 13.75
N LYS A 274 11.01 16.99 13.16
CA LYS A 274 9.68 17.23 13.73
C LYS A 274 8.67 16.22 13.20
N TRP A 275 7.66 16.00 14.01
CA TRP A 275 6.48 15.27 13.60
C TRP A 275 5.77 16.00 12.45
N LYS A 276 5.32 15.23 11.47
CA LYS A 276 4.44 15.77 10.43
C LYS A 276 3.15 16.26 11.07
N ARG A 277 2.81 17.52 10.87
CA ARG A 277 1.55 18.11 11.30
C ARG A 277 0.55 18.04 10.17
N THR A 278 -0.67 17.67 10.48
CA THR A 278 -1.74 17.56 9.48
C THR A 278 -3.01 18.19 10.04
N GLN A 279 -3.35 19.39 9.57
CA GLN A 279 -4.63 20.01 9.89
C GLN A 279 -5.72 19.41 9.01
N THR A 280 -6.77 18.91 9.64
CA THR A 280 -7.88 18.26 8.94
C THR A 280 -9.19 18.95 9.31
N HIS A 281 -9.95 19.36 8.30
CA HIS A 281 -11.34 19.81 8.42
C HIS A 281 -12.23 18.79 7.73
N ASN A 282 -13.22 18.28 8.44
CA ASN A 282 -14.20 17.35 7.87
C ASN A 282 -15.60 17.92 8.07
N PHE A 283 -16.35 18.07 6.99
CA PHE A 283 -17.76 18.43 6.98
C PHE A 283 -18.56 17.19 6.57
N GLY A 284 -19.49 16.78 7.38
CA GLY A 284 -20.30 15.58 7.14
C GLY A 284 -21.79 15.81 7.25
N LEU A 285 -22.54 15.14 6.39
CA LEU A 285 -23.99 15.06 6.44
C LEU A 285 -24.41 13.58 6.41
N ASN A 286 -25.25 13.18 7.36
CA ASN A 286 -25.84 11.86 7.39
C ASN A 286 -27.36 12.00 7.34
N ALA A 287 -27.99 11.31 6.40
CA ALA A 287 -29.44 11.31 6.26
C ALA A 287 -29.98 9.88 6.11
N LEU A 288 -31.08 9.59 6.83
CA LEU A 288 -31.88 8.40 6.58
C LEU A 288 -33.25 8.87 6.05
N MET A 289 -33.64 8.32 4.91
CA MET A 289 -34.77 8.78 4.13
C MET A 289 -35.70 7.61 3.75
N PHE A 290 -36.93 7.92 3.37
CA PHE A 290 -37.93 6.97 2.86
C PHE A 290 -38.17 5.79 3.81
N ASN A 291 -38.52 6.09 5.08
CA ASN A 291 -38.68 5.07 6.14
C ASN A 291 -37.43 4.24 6.34
N ASN A 292 -36.26 4.88 6.39
CA ASN A 292 -34.94 4.27 6.54
C ASN A 292 -34.54 3.31 5.40
N ARG A 293 -35.14 3.47 4.22
CA ARG A 293 -34.74 2.68 3.04
C ARG A 293 -33.51 3.25 2.35
N LEU A 294 -33.35 4.57 2.35
CA LEU A 294 -32.21 5.26 1.78
C LEU A 294 -31.33 5.82 2.89
N SER A 295 -30.07 5.39 2.96
CA SER A 295 -29.01 6.00 3.77
C SER A 295 -28.09 6.80 2.87
N LEU A 296 -27.87 8.06 3.19
CA LEU A 296 -26.94 8.96 2.48
C LEU A 296 -25.93 9.51 3.48
N THR A 297 -24.66 9.38 3.14
CA THR A 297 -23.55 10.03 3.85
C THR A 297 -22.73 10.83 2.85
N LEU A 298 -22.54 12.11 3.14
CA LEU A 298 -21.68 13.01 2.38
C LEU A 298 -20.56 13.48 3.30
N ASP A 299 -19.33 13.41 2.82
CA ASP A 299 -18.15 13.89 3.53
C ASP A 299 -17.29 14.75 2.61
N TYR A 300 -16.90 15.93 3.10
CA TYR A 300 -15.94 16.79 2.47
C TYR A 300 -14.76 17.03 3.42
N ASN A 301 -13.57 16.57 3.01
CA ASN A 301 -12.36 16.68 3.80
C ASN A 301 -11.38 17.66 3.15
N ILE A 302 -10.80 18.52 3.96
CA ILE A 302 -9.63 19.34 3.61
C ILE A 302 -8.53 18.93 4.57
N ARG A 303 -7.40 18.46 4.04
CA ARG A 303 -6.25 18.03 4.81
C ARG A 303 -5.01 18.76 4.35
N LYS A 304 -4.47 19.61 5.23
CA LYS A 304 -3.22 20.32 5.00
C LYS A 304 -2.13 19.73 5.85
N SER A 305 -1.09 19.20 5.22
CA SER A 305 0.10 18.68 5.90
C SER A 305 1.24 19.68 5.76
N ASP A 306 1.76 20.20 6.86
CA ASP A 306 2.83 21.18 6.92
C ASP A 306 3.57 21.06 8.26
N PRO A 307 4.89 20.79 8.26
CA PRO A 307 5.70 20.46 7.09
C PRO A 307 5.57 18.97 6.69
N GLU A 308 5.89 18.68 5.44
CA GLU A 308 6.14 17.31 4.98
C GLU A 308 7.52 16.83 5.42
N LEU A 309 7.74 15.51 5.42
CA LEU A 309 9.05 14.89 5.63
C LEU A 309 9.59 14.41 4.27
N ILE A 310 10.66 15.00 3.82
CA ILE A 310 11.28 14.70 2.53
C ILE A 310 12.77 14.40 2.73
N LEU A 311 13.32 13.45 1.99
CA LEU A 311 14.75 13.23 1.87
C LEU A 311 15.31 14.23 0.85
N VAL A 312 16.18 15.13 1.29
CA VAL A 312 16.80 16.15 0.45
C VAL A 312 18.22 15.72 0.11
N ASP A 313 18.50 15.61 -1.18
CA ASP A 313 19.81 15.23 -1.66
C ASP A 313 20.88 16.23 -1.24
N GLN A 314 22.05 15.71 -0.95
CA GLN A 314 23.19 16.50 -0.49
C GLN A 314 24.32 16.47 -1.51
N PRO A 315 25.14 17.53 -1.57
CA PRO A 315 26.39 17.50 -2.33
C PRO A 315 27.28 16.34 -1.88
N THR A 316 28.00 15.72 -2.82
CA THR A 316 28.91 14.60 -2.54
C THR A 316 29.98 14.92 -1.49
N SER A 317 30.32 16.19 -1.34
CA SER A 317 31.25 16.69 -0.31
C SER A 317 30.78 16.48 1.13
N THR A 318 29.50 16.25 1.36
CA THR A 318 28.95 15.95 2.69
C THR A 318 29.16 14.50 3.11
N GLY A 319 29.59 13.63 2.18
CA GLY A 319 29.77 12.20 2.41
C GLY A 319 28.49 11.38 2.51
N VAL A 320 27.31 11.98 2.32
CA VAL A 320 26.00 11.32 2.32
C VAL A 320 25.18 11.74 1.11
N SER A 321 24.32 10.85 0.63
CA SER A 321 23.46 11.13 -0.53
C SER A 321 22.28 12.02 -0.20
N SER A 322 21.68 11.90 0.99
CA SER A 322 20.50 12.67 1.38
C SER A 322 20.38 12.82 2.89
N ILE A 323 19.67 13.87 3.31
CA ILE A 323 19.33 14.16 4.72
C ILE A 323 17.81 14.30 4.84
N PRO A 324 17.16 13.72 5.88
CA PRO A 324 15.75 13.94 6.14
C PRO A 324 15.49 15.35 6.64
N MET A 325 14.59 16.07 5.98
CA MET A 325 14.20 17.43 6.34
C MET A 325 12.68 17.60 6.32
N ASN A 326 12.20 18.48 7.19
CA ASN A 326 10.80 18.88 7.20
C ASN A 326 10.62 20.07 6.26
N ILE A 327 10.24 19.82 5.00
CA ILE A 327 10.12 20.85 3.94
C ILE A 327 8.86 20.59 3.11
N GLY A 328 8.25 21.71 2.66
CA GLY A 328 7.09 21.68 1.80
C GLY A 328 5.80 21.35 2.55
N ALA A 329 4.72 21.50 1.85
CA ALA A 329 3.38 21.22 2.35
C ALA A 329 2.53 20.54 1.26
N THR A 330 1.48 19.85 1.69
CA THR A 330 0.47 19.30 0.78
C THR A 330 -0.93 19.72 1.22
N ASP A 331 -1.79 20.05 0.25
CA ASP A 331 -3.23 20.26 0.43
C ASP A 331 -3.99 19.15 -0.28
N ASN A 332 -4.65 18.30 0.49
CA ASN A 332 -5.52 17.24 -0.02
C ASN A 332 -6.98 17.63 0.23
N ARG A 333 -7.78 17.62 -0.82
CA ARG A 333 -9.22 17.84 -0.76
C ARG A 333 -9.93 16.61 -1.31
N SER A 334 -10.86 16.08 -0.54
CA SER A 334 -11.61 14.90 -0.94
C SER A 334 -13.10 15.05 -0.67
N PHE A 335 -13.89 14.55 -1.60
CA PHE A 335 -15.33 14.49 -1.48
C PHE A 335 -15.78 13.03 -1.60
N THR A 336 -16.53 12.55 -0.62
CA THR A 336 -17.01 11.17 -0.57
C THR A 336 -18.55 11.17 -0.48
N ILE A 337 -19.17 10.37 -1.32
CA ILE A 337 -20.61 10.06 -1.25
C ILE A 337 -20.75 8.58 -0.94
N THR A 338 -21.56 8.23 0.04
CA THR A 338 -21.93 6.83 0.31
C THR A 338 -23.46 6.73 0.35
N VAL A 339 -23.98 5.80 -0.43
CA VAL A 339 -25.42 5.54 -0.58
C VAL A 339 -25.71 4.08 -0.25
N GLY A 340 -26.69 3.84 0.58
CA GLY A 340 -27.27 2.52 0.80
C GLY A 340 -28.78 2.58 0.56
N LEU A 341 -29.31 1.71 -0.31
CA LEU A 341 -30.72 1.68 -0.68
C LEU A 341 -31.30 0.29 -0.51
N ASP A 342 -32.26 0.15 0.39
CA ASP A 342 -33.12 -1.04 0.50
C ASP A 342 -34.23 -0.93 -0.55
N VAL A 343 -34.00 -1.46 -1.76
CA VAL A 343 -34.97 -1.40 -2.88
C VAL A 343 -36.24 -2.15 -2.49
N ILE A 344 -36.08 -3.34 -1.94
CA ILE A 344 -37.18 -4.15 -1.40
C ILE A 344 -36.79 -4.59 0.01
N LYS A 345 -37.68 -4.37 0.95
CA LYS A 345 -37.52 -4.77 2.35
C LYS A 345 -38.80 -5.46 2.81
N ARG A 346 -38.86 -6.77 2.70
CA ARG A 346 -39.91 -7.65 3.16
C ARG A 346 -39.35 -8.70 4.10
N LYS A 347 -40.17 -9.34 4.92
CA LYS A 347 -39.73 -10.37 5.89
C LYS A 347 -38.83 -11.44 5.26
N ASP A 348 -39.23 -11.97 4.10
CA ASP A 348 -38.56 -13.08 3.45
C ASP A 348 -37.73 -12.67 2.21
N PHE A 349 -37.74 -11.39 1.84
CA PHE A 349 -37.02 -10.90 0.68
C PHE A 349 -36.47 -9.50 0.95
N ILE A 350 -35.15 -9.37 0.93
CA ILE A 350 -34.44 -8.11 1.07
C ILE A 350 -33.53 -7.94 -0.15
N TRP A 351 -33.68 -6.81 -0.85
CA TRP A 351 -32.77 -6.40 -1.90
C TRP A 351 -32.16 -5.05 -1.55
N ARG A 352 -30.84 -5.05 -1.35
CA ARG A 352 -30.05 -3.87 -0.97
C ARG A 352 -29.03 -3.53 -2.03
N LEU A 353 -28.93 -2.24 -2.37
CA LEU A 353 -27.87 -1.65 -3.17
C LEU A 353 -26.99 -0.78 -2.27
N THR A 354 -25.69 -0.83 -2.51
CA THR A 354 -24.74 0.07 -1.86
C THR A 354 -23.83 0.67 -2.92
N ALA A 355 -23.49 1.94 -2.78
CA ALA A 355 -22.56 2.61 -3.67
C ALA A 355 -21.75 3.64 -2.90
N ASN A 356 -20.48 3.79 -3.23
CA ASN A 356 -19.68 4.91 -2.79
C ASN A 356 -18.91 5.52 -3.98
N MET A 357 -18.61 6.81 -3.85
CA MET A 357 -17.78 7.56 -4.79
C MET A 357 -16.80 8.42 -4.00
N LEU A 358 -15.56 8.43 -4.42
CA LEU A 358 -14.50 9.29 -3.93
C LEU A 358 -13.93 10.11 -5.08
N HIS A 359 -13.88 11.42 -4.89
CA HIS A 359 -13.07 12.34 -5.68
C HIS A 359 -12.01 12.95 -4.76
N THR A 360 -10.75 12.99 -5.20
CA THR A 360 -9.66 13.56 -4.40
C THR A 360 -8.69 14.33 -5.27
N THR A 361 -8.15 15.42 -4.74
CA THR A 361 -7.06 16.18 -5.35
C THR A 361 -6.02 16.49 -4.28
N THR A 362 -4.75 16.31 -4.61
CA THR A 362 -3.64 16.63 -3.70
C THR A 362 -2.62 17.49 -4.44
N LYS A 363 -2.23 18.61 -3.84
CA LYS A 363 -1.29 19.57 -4.45
C LYS A 363 -0.15 19.90 -3.50
N TYR A 364 1.01 20.18 -4.07
CA TYR A 364 2.16 20.69 -3.33
C TYR A 364 2.06 22.21 -3.08
N TYR A 365 2.61 22.64 -1.94
CA TYR A 365 2.75 24.05 -1.55
C TYR A 365 4.04 24.25 -0.78
N ASN A 366 4.55 25.48 -0.76
CA ASN A 366 5.72 25.91 0.01
C ASN A 366 6.97 25.07 -0.27
N ILE A 367 7.11 24.55 -1.48
CA ILE A 367 8.30 23.82 -1.92
C ILE A 367 9.36 24.79 -2.41
N GLY A 368 8.95 25.82 -3.15
CA GLY A 368 9.84 26.75 -3.83
C GLY A 368 10.81 26.01 -4.76
N ASN A 369 12.06 26.45 -4.80
CA ASN A 369 13.12 25.82 -5.61
C ASN A 369 13.94 24.77 -4.84
N THR A 370 13.58 24.46 -3.61
CA THR A 370 14.36 23.58 -2.73
C THR A 370 14.50 22.16 -3.31
N LEU A 371 13.50 21.71 -4.07
CA LEU A 371 13.46 20.38 -4.65
C LEU A 371 13.85 20.33 -6.14
N GLU A 372 14.43 21.39 -6.70
CA GLU A 372 14.84 21.40 -8.12
C GLU A 372 15.90 20.34 -8.41
N LYS A 373 16.80 20.08 -7.47
CA LYS A 373 17.76 18.98 -7.61
C LYS A 373 17.06 17.62 -7.71
N LEU A 374 16.05 17.35 -6.87
CA LEU A 374 15.23 16.13 -6.97
C LEU A 374 14.50 16.05 -8.31
N ASN A 375 14.02 17.17 -8.84
CA ASN A 375 13.44 17.22 -10.16
C ASN A 375 14.47 16.91 -11.26
N ALA A 376 15.69 17.42 -11.14
CA ALA A 376 16.78 17.11 -12.06
C ALA A 376 17.19 15.64 -12.01
N ASP A 377 17.33 15.06 -10.82
CA ASP A 377 17.62 13.64 -10.63
C ASP A 377 16.47 12.76 -11.11
N GLY A 378 15.23 13.20 -10.90
CA GLY A 378 14.04 12.57 -11.47
C GLY A 378 14.04 12.58 -13.00
N ARG A 379 14.49 13.67 -13.65
CA ARG A 379 14.70 13.73 -15.11
C ARG A 379 15.77 12.74 -15.57
N ALA A 380 16.88 12.70 -14.86
CA ALA A 380 18.00 11.79 -15.18
C ALA A 380 17.61 10.30 -15.01
N SER A 381 16.85 9.96 -13.98
CA SER A 381 16.36 8.61 -13.72
C SER A 381 15.08 8.24 -14.49
N GLN A 382 14.54 9.15 -15.31
CA GLN A 382 13.28 9.00 -16.05
C GLN A 382 12.06 8.73 -15.15
N SER A 383 12.11 9.15 -13.88
CA SER A 383 10.93 9.23 -13.03
C SER A 383 9.92 10.21 -13.65
N LEU A 384 8.63 9.92 -13.55
CA LEU A 384 7.58 10.80 -14.09
C LEU A 384 7.03 11.78 -13.05
N ILE A 385 7.54 11.76 -11.82
CA ILE A 385 7.07 12.60 -10.71
C ILE A 385 7.96 13.85 -10.61
N ARG A 386 7.33 15.01 -10.43
CA ARG A 386 8.02 16.30 -10.23
C ARG A 386 7.37 17.06 -9.08
N TYR A 387 8.19 17.88 -8.43
CA TYR A 387 7.83 18.66 -7.25
C TYR A 387 7.79 20.13 -7.63
N TYR A 388 6.58 20.68 -7.81
CA TYR A 388 6.35 22.10 -8.09
C TYR A 388 5.15 22.60 -7.29
N ASP A 389 5.22 23.84 -6.82
CA ASP A 389 4.10 24.48 -6.13
C ASP A 389 2.86 24.52 -7.01
N GLY A 390 1.71 24.14 -6.45
CA GLY A 390 0.45 24.03 -7.16
C GLY A 390 0.28 22.79 -8.05
N ALA A 391 1.35 22.02 -8.28
CA ALA A 391 1.25 20.78 -9.02
C ALA A 391 0.60 19.67 -8.19
N SER A 392 -0.10 18.75 -8.86
CA SER A 392 -0.58 17.54 -8.21
C SER A 392 0.58 16.64 -7.80
N THR A 393 0.46 15.99 -6.61
CA THR A 393 1.47 15.04 -6.11
C THR A 393 1.54 13.76 -6.96
N THR A 394 0.56 13.53 -7.80
CA THR A 394 0.42 12.37 -8.69
C THR A 394 0.45 12.74 -10.17
N ALA A 395 0.86 13.98 -10.47
CA ALA A 395 1.02 14.45 -11.83
C ALA A 395 2.11 13.67 -12.57
N LEU A 396 1.83 13.27 -13.80
CA LEU A 396 2.78 12.63 -14.69
C LEU A 396 3.43 13.68 -15.60
N TRP A 397 4.76 13.65 -15.62
CA TRP A 397 5.58 14.54 -16.44
C TRP A 397 6.36 13.73 -17.45
N ALA A 398 6.17 14.01 -18.74
CA ALA A 398 6.83 13.29 -19.82
C ALA A 398 7.02 14.21 -21.03
N VAL A 399 7.90 13.78 -21.93
CA VAL A 399 8.08 14.42 -23.23
C VAL A 399 6.89 14.07 -24.14
N ARG A 400 6.35 15.07 -24.82
CA ARG A 400 5.25 14.85 -25.77
C ARG A 400 5.75 14.12 -27.01
N SER A 401 5.04 13.09 -27.43
CA SER A 401 5.28 12.35 -28.66
C SER A 401 4.14 12.54 -29.65
N LEU A 402 4.48 12.72 -30.92
CA LEU A 402 3.52 12.73 -32.02
C LEU A 402 3.39 11.33 -32.66
N GLY A 403 4.08 10.34 -32.12
CA GLY A 403 4.07 8.96 -32.63
C GLY A 403 5.31 8.64 -33.47
N ILE A 404 5.21 7.55 -34.23
CA ILE A 404 6.27 7.07 -35.13
C ILE A 404 6.11 7.73 -36.49
N ASP A 405 7.21 8.32 -36.97
CA ASP A 405 7.27 8.89 -38.30
C ASP A 405 7.07 7.80 -39.36
N PRO A 406 6.04 7.91 -40.23
CA PRO A 406 5.81 6.93 -41.27
C PRO A 406 6.95 6.78 -42.28
N MET A 407 7.79 7.80 -42.45
CA MET A 407 8.87 7.76 -43.45
C MET A 407 10.14 7.13 -42.91
N SER A 408 10.49 7.40 -41.64
CA SER A 408 11.76 6.98 -41.08
C SER A 408 11.65 5.86 -40.03
N GLY A 409 10.45 5.65 -39.45
CA GLY A 409 10.25 4.71 -38.34
C GLY A 409 10.79 5.18 -36.99
N ASN A 410 11.21 6.44 -36.90
CA ASN A 410 11.67 7.06 -35.65
C ASN A 410 10.52 7.74 -34.92
N GLU A 411 10.63 7.89 -33.60
CA GLU A 411 9.65 8.64 -32.83
C GLU A 411 9.87 10.15 -32.97
N ILE A 412 8.79 10.91 -33.16
CA ILE A 412 8.81 12.36 -33.26
C ILE A 412 8.39 12.95 -31.93
N PHE A 413 9.23 13.77 -31.35
CA PHE A 413 8.95 14.51 -30.11
C PHE A 413 8.56 15.95 -30.39
N LEU A 414 7.58 16.44 -29.65
CA LEU A 414 7.14 17.83 -29.68
C LEU A 414 7.71 18.57 -28.47
N TYR A 415 8.61 19.52 -28.72
CA TYR A 415 9.27 20.31 -27.67
C TYR A 415 8.37 21.42 -27.13
N LYS A 416 8.79 22.05 -26.02
CA LYS A 416 8.04 23.11 -25.32
C LYS A 416 7.82 24.34 -26.20
N ASP A 417 8.76 24.64 -27.08
CA ASP A 417 8.73 25.77 -28.02
C ASP A 417 7.89 25.49 -29.27
N GLY A 418 7.32 24.27 -29.39
CA GLY A 418 6.54 23.85 -30.55
C GLY A 418 7.37 23.25 -31.68
N SER A 419 8.70 23.19 -31.58
CA SER A 419 9.55 22.53 -32.56
C SER A 419 9.46 21.01 -32.49
N TYR A 420 9.87 20.33 -33.57
CA TYR A 420 9.89 18.88 -33.67
C TYR A 420 11.33 18.36 -33.63
N SER A 421 11.52 17.18 -32.99
CA SER A 421 12.81 16.52 -32.94
C SER A 421 12.65 15.01 -32.93
N TYR A 422 13.62 14.30 -33.49
CA TYR A 422 13.75 12.84 -33.31
C TYR A 422 14.58 12.50 -32.06
N LYS A 423 15.13 13.50 -31.36
CA LYS A 423 15.90 13.28 -30.16
C LYS A 423 15.03 13.48 -28.94
N TRP A 424 14.97 12.48 -28.08
CA TRP A 424 14.35 12.61 -26.76
C TRP A 424 15.22 13.47 -25.84
N ASP A 425 14.62 14.43 -25.14
CA ASP A 425 15.29 15.29 -24.18
C ASP A 425 14.41 15.47 -22.94
N SER A 426 14.90 15.01 -21.79
CA SER A 426 14.19 15.12 -20.51
C SER A 426 13.83 16.54 -20.09
N ASN A 427 14.57 17.56 -20.57
CA ASN A 427 14.27 18.97 -20.28
C ASN A 427 13.00 19.46 -21.00
N GLN A 428 12.53 18.74 -22.00
CA GLN A 428 11.32 19.05 -22.79
C GLN A 428 10.05 18.46 -22.19
N GLU A 429 10.14 17.81 -21.01
CA GLU A 429 8.98 17.26 -20.32
C GLU A 429 7.96 18.34 -19.94
N VAL A 430 6.69 17.99 -20.01
CA VAL A 430 5.54 18.79 -19.55
C VAL A 430 4.61 17.93 -18.73
N LYS A 431 3.71 18.54 -17.97
CA LYS A 431 2.62 17.79 -17.34
C LYS A 431 1.73 17.19 -18.41
N VAL A 432 1.60 15.88 -18.45
CA VAL A 432 0.85 15.13 -19.49
C VAL A 432 -0.35 14.38 -18.96
N GLY A 433 -0.46 14.27 -17.61
CA GLY A 433 -1.57 13.59 -17.00
C GLY A 433 -1.49 13.61 -15.47
N ASP A 434 -2.38 12.84 -14.86
CA ASP A 434 -2.46 12.61 -13.43
C ASP A 434 -2.91 11.17 -13.16
N THR A 435 -2.25 10.47 -12.24
CA THR A 435 -2.64 9.10 -11.91
C THR A 435 -3.87 9.05 -11.00
N THR A 436 -4.23 10.16 -10.36
CA THR A 436 -5.44 10.24 -9.54
C THR A 436 -6.68 10.24 -10.44
N PRO A 437 -7.63 9.32 -10.24
CA PRO A 437 -8.87 9.29 -11.03
C PRO A 437 -9.80 10.45 -10.67
N ASP A 438 -10.60 10.89 -11.64
CA ASP A 438 -11.65 11.88 -11.44
C ASP A 438 -12.74 11.36 -10.50
N ALA A 439 -13.06 10.06 -10.58
CA ALA A 439 -13.95 9.38 -9.67
C ALA A 439 -13.56 7.91 -9.51
N GLN A 440 -13.61 7.42 -8.29
CA GLN A 440 -13.41 6.00 -7.98
C GLN A 440 -14.31 5.57 -6.84
N GLY A 441 -14.66 4.30 -6.82
CA GLY A 441 -15.50 3.78 -5.77
C GLY A 441 -15.91 2.34 -5.98
N ASN A 442 -16.84 1.92 -5.15
CA ASN A 442 -17.42 0.60 -5.22
C ASN A 442 -18.94 0.70 -5.28
N PHE A 443 -19.58 -0.23 -5.94
CA PHE A 443 -21.00 -0.46 -5.80
C PHE A 443 -21.27 -1.96 -5.69
N GLY A 444 -22.32 -2.30 -4.96
CA GLY A 444 -22.66 -3.68 -4.72
C GLY A 444 -24.16 -3.90 -4.62
N THR A 445 -24.55 -5.12 -4.83
CA THR A 445 -25.93 -5.58 -4.62
C THR A 445 -25.94 -6.79 -3.72
N THR A 446 -26.89 -6.82 -2.78
CA THR A 446 -27.12 -7.98 -1.92
C THR A 446 -28.61 -8.33 -1.98
N VAL A 447 -28.89 -9.55 -2.35
CA VAL A 447 -30.24 -10.11 -2.35
C VAL A 447 -30.28 -11.22 -1.30
N ARG A 448 -31.27 -11.16 -0.42
CA ARG A 448 -31.60 -12.23 0.51
C ARG A 448 -33.02 -12.69 0.27
N TRP A 449 -33.18 -13.98 0.08
CA TRP A 449 -34.50 -14.60 -0.11
C TRP A 449 -34.58 -15.86 0.75
N LYS A 450 -35.39 -15.79 1.82
CA LYS A 450 -35.43 -16.83 2.85
C LYS A 450 -34.01 -17.13 3.36
N GLY A 451 -33.53 -18.35 3.26
CA GLY A 451 -32.15 -18.73 3.63
C GLY A 451 -31.08 -18.39 2.59
N PHE A 452 -31.45 -18.05 1.35
CA PHE A 452 -30.48 -17.77 0.28
C PHE A 452 -29.98 -16.34 0.32
N SER A 453 -28.72 -16.16 -0.04
CA SER A 453 -28.09 -14.84 -0.21
C SER A 453 -27.24 -14.80 -1.47
N LEU A 454 -27.37 -13.73 -2.23
CA LEU A 454 -26.51 -13.38 -3.36
C LEU A 454 -25.88 -12.03 -3.09
N GLY A 455 -24.57 -11.96 -3.10
CA GLY A 455 -23.79 -10.72 -3.01
C GLY A 455 -22.93 -10.55 -4.25
N MET A 456 -22.92 -9.34 -4.83
CA MET A 456 -22.03 -8.97 -5.93
C MET A 456 -21.41 -7.62 -5.61
N ASN A 457 -20.09 -7.51 -5.75
CA ASN A 457 -19.35 -6.27 -5.53
C ASN A 457 -18.56 -5.89 -6.77
N PHE A 458 -18.62 -4.62 -7.10
CA PHE A 458 -17.95 -4.01 -8.25
C PHE A 458 -17.11 -2.84 -7.77
N GLN A 459 -15.96 -2.68 -8.37
CA GLN A 459 -15.10 -1.52 -8.22
C GLN A 459 -15.03 -0.77 -9.54
N TYR A 460 -15.10 0.54 -9.50
CA TYR A 460 -14.94 1.36 -10.68
C TYR A 460 -13.90 2.46 -10.46
N ARG A 461 -13.25 2.83 -11.56
CA ARG A 461 -12.33 3.96 -11.65
C ARG A 461 -12.60 4.68 -12.97
N ILE A 462 -12.75 5.98 -12.92
CA ILE A 462 -13.04 6.82 -14.07
C ILE A 462 -12.03 7.94 -14.10
N GLY A 463 -11.40 8.15 -15.27
CA GLY A 463 -10.31 9.11 -15.41
C GLY A 463 -9.02 8.62 -14.73
N GLY A 464 -8.03 9.48 -14.70
CA GLY A 464 -6.67 9.15 -14.30
C GLY A 464 -5.87 8.50 -15.44
N GLN A 465 -4.61 8.83 -15.50
CA GLN A 465 -3.68 8.28 -16.48
C GLN A 465 -2.80 7.22 -15.82
N THR A 466 -2.41 6.25 -16.62
CA THR A 466 -1.47 5.21 -16.21
C THR A 466 -0.39 5.02 -17.27
N THR A 467 0.75 4.49 -16.84
CA THR A 467 1.85 4.17 -17.73
C THR A 467 1.71 2.76 -18.29
N LEU A 468 1.93 2.62 -19.59
CA LEU A 468 1.93 1.34 -20.30
C LEU A 468 3.36 0.74 -20.29
N SER A 469 3.89 0.50 -19.09
CA SER A 469 5.27 0.06 -18.88
C SER A 469 5.61 -1.26 -19.57
N THR A 470 4.66 -2.18 -19.66
CA THR A 470 4.85 -3.45 -20.38
C THR A 470 5.01 -3.22 -21.89
N LEU A 471 4.23 -2.31 -22.49
CA LEU A 471 4.41 -1.96 -23.90
C LEU A 471 5.78 -1.34 -24.15
N LEU A 472 6.24 -0.47 -23.25
CA LEU A 472 7.56 0.14 -23.36
C LEU A 472 8.67 -0.90 -23.21
N SER A 473 8.61 -1.75 -22.17
CA SER A 473 9.73 -2.64 -21.82
C SER A 473 9.77 -3.95 -22.61
N LYS A 474 8.60 -4.51 -22.97
CA LYS A 474 8.51 -5.84 -23.60
C LYS A 474 8.08 -5.81 -25.08
N VAL A 475 7.61 -4.68 -25.57
CA VAL A 475 7.17 -4.55 -26.97
C VAL A 475 8.00 -3.54 -27.73
N GLU A 476 8.22 -2.35 -27.16
CA GLU A 476 9.03 -1.31 -27.80
C GLU A 476 10.52 -1.57 -27.67
N ASN A 477 11.01 -1.76 -26.43
CA ASN A 477 12.41 -1.99 -26.11
C ASN A 477 12.74 -3.48 -26.15
N ILE A 478 13.03 -4.01 -27.32
CA ILE A 478 13.49 -5.38 -27.49
C ILE A 478 14.99 -5.36 -27.66
N SER A 479 15.72 -6.07 -26.79
CA SER A 479 17.17 -6.21 -26.91
C SER A 479 17.55 -7.21 -28.02
N ASP A 480 18.76 -7.10 -28.56
CA ASP A 480 19.30 -8.04 -29.54
C ASP A 480 19.24 -9.50 -29.08
N GLU A 481 19.45 -9.72 -27.78
CA GLU A 481 19.35 -11.05 -27.21
C GLU A 481 17.88 -11.51 -27.15
N ALA A 482 16.95 -10.62 -26.76
CA ALA A 482 15.54 -10.94 -26.66
C ALA A 482 14.90 -11.28 -28.02
N ILE A 483 15.40 -10.71 -29.12
CA ILE A 483 14.88 -11.00 -30.47
C ILE A 483 15.02 -12.49 -30.83
N LYS A 484 15.97 -13.19 -30.26
CA LYS A 484 16.21 -14.62 -30.49
C LYS A 484 15.16 -15.53 -29.87
N TYR A 485 14.38 -15.02 -28.92
CA TYR A 485 13.33 -15.75 -28.20
C TYR A 485 11.94 -15.40 -28.68
N ASN A 486 10.95 -16.11 -28.19
CA ASN A 486 9.53 -15.83 -28.49
C ASN A 486 9.12 -14.47 -27.93
N GLN A 487 8.65 -13.60 -28.79
CA GLN A 487 8.29 -12.21 -28.48
C GLN A 487 6.78 -11.99 -28.44
N ASP A 488 6.37 -10.88 -27.83
CA ASP A 488 4.98 -10.43 -27.90
C ASP A 488 4.56 -10.21 -29.37
N ARG A 489 3.42 -10.74 -29.76
CA ARG A 489 2.89 -10.62 -31.12
C ARG A 489 2.78 -9.17 -31.59
N ARG A 490 2.50 -8.23 -30.71
CA ARG A 490 2.42 -6.80 -31.00
C ARG A 490 3.75 -6.22 -31.50
N ALA A 491 4.86 -6.75 -30.98
CA ALA A 491 6.21 -6.35 -31.40
C ALA A 491 6.46 -6.59 -32.89
N LEU A 492 5.79 -7.58 -33.47
CA LEU A 492 5.93 -7.90 -34.90
C LEU A 492 4.91 -7.16 -35.79
N HIS A 493 3.64 -7.12 -35.36
CA HIS A 493 2.55 -6.65 -36.23
C HIS A 493 2.32 -5.14 -36.19
N ASP A 494 2.55 -4.48 -35.08
CA ASP A 494 2.29 -3.05 -34.92
C ASP A 494 3.57 -2.18 -35.06
N ARG A 495 4.66 -2.79 -35.56
CA ARG A 495 5.98 -2.17 -35.69
C ARG A 495 6.20 -1.66 -37.12
N TRP A 496 6.91 -0.55 -37.23
CA TRP A 496 7.27 0.01 -38.53
C TRP A 496 8.22 -0.91 -39.30
N GLN A 497 7.94 -1.17 -40.57
CA GLN A 497 8.68 -2.07 -41.45
C GLN A 497 9.22 -1.35 -42.70
N LYS A 498 8.44 -0.45 -43.30
CA LYS A 498 8.80 0.24 -44.53
C LYS A 498 8.22 1.65 -44.59
N PRO A 499 8.82 2.57 -45.36
CA PRO A 499 8.28 3.91 -45.59
C PRO A 499 6.80 3.90 -45.99
N GLY A 500 6.01 4.74 -45.29
CA GLY A 500 4.56 4.82 -45.44
C GLY A 500 3.77 4.04 -44.40
N ASP A 501 4.40 3.19 -43.60
CA ASP A 501 3.72 2.44 -42.52
C ASP A 501 3.30 3.35 -41.39
N ARG A 502 2.02 3.26 -40.97
CA ARG A 502 1.51 3.89 -39.76
C ARG A 502 1.62 2.91 -38.60
N ALA A 503 2.76 2.93 -37.93
CA ALA A 503 3.10 1.99 -36.87
C ALA A 503 2.92 2.59 -35.48
N LYS A 504 2.68 1.74 -34.49
CA LYS A 504 2.66 2.11 -33.08
C LYS A 504 4.04 2.06 -32.41
N PHE A 505 4.93 1.21 -32.97
CA PHE A 505 6.26 0.95 -32.40
C PHE A 505 7.33 1.23 -33.48
N LYS A 506 8.54 1.62 -33.01
CA LYS A 506 9.67 1.93 -33.89
C LYS A 506 10.12 0.71 -34.70
N ARG A 507 11.00 0.92 -35.65
CA ARG A 507 11.58 -0.16 -36.47
C ARG A 507 12.34 -1.19 -35.63
N ILE A 508 12.29 -2.48 -36.02
CA ILE A 508 12.88 -3.58 -35.22
C ILE A 508 14.41 -3.53 -35.14
N ASN A 509 15.06 -2.99 -36.17
CA ASN A 509 16.51 -2.86 -36.22
C ASN A 509 17.05 -1.68 -35.40
N ASP A 510 16.20 -0.90 -34.76
CA ASP A 510 16.60 0.12 -33.80
C ASP A 510 16.54 -0.46 -32.38
N THR A 511 17.68 -0.94 -31.88
CA THR A 511 17.84 -1.52 -30.55
C THR A 511 18.17 -0.48 -29.47
N SER A 512 18.20 0.83 -29.83
CA SER A 512 18.36 1.90 -28.87
C SER A 512 17.21 1.90 -27.84
N THR A 513 17.48 2.28 -26.60
CA THR A 513 16.43 2.36 -25.58
C THR A 513 15.49 3.54 -25.85
N THR A 514 14.22 3.24 -26.07
CA THR A 514 13.14 4.24 -26.11
C THR A 514 12.80 4.66 -24.69
N ASN A 515 12.81 5.94 -24.43
CA ASN A 515 12.45 6.54 -23.15
C ASN A 515 10.93 6.77 -23.04
N MET A 516 10.44 6.96 -21.82
CA MET A 516 9.02 7.23 -21.58
C MET A 516 8.59 8.53 -22.26
N SER A 517 7.49 8.46 -22.99
CA SER A 517 6.84 9.58 -23.66
C SER A 517 5.32 9.46 -23.53
N THR A 518 4.57 10.46 -24.00
CA THR A 518 3.09 10.40 -24.00
C THR A 518 2.51 9.22 -24.77
N ARG A 519 3.27 8.59 -25.64
CA ARG A 519 2.88 7.38 -26.38
C ARG A 519 2.59 6.18 -25.46
N PHE A 520 3.20 6.17 -24.27
CA PHE A 520 3.04 5.12 -23.26
C PHE A 520 2.24 5.59 -22.04
N ILE A 521 1.46 6.64 -22.18
CA ILE A 521 0.55 7.13 -21.14
C ILE A 521 -0.87 7.10 -21.70
N ALA A 522 -1.78 6.45 -20.97
CA ALA A 522 -3.17 6.31 -21.41
C ALA A 522 -4.14 6.56 -20.27
N THR A 523 -5.35 7.04 -20.61
CA THR A 523 -6.44 7.19 -19.66
C THR A 523 -7.05 5.84 -19.31
N GLU A 524 -7.11 5.54 -18.03
CA GLU A 524 -7.63 4.29 -17.51
C GLU A 524 -9.03 4.47 -16.93
N ASN A 525 -10.05 3.89 -17.61
CA ASN A 525 -11.38 3.69 -17.05
C ASN A 525 -11.59 2.20 -16.81
N THR A 526 -11.97 1.81 -15.59
CA THR A 526 -12.13 0.40 -15.23
C THR A 526 -13.44 0.14 -14.53
N LEU A 527 -14.01 -1.03 -14.81
CA LEU A 527 -15.10 -1.65 -14.07
C LEU A 527 -14.73 -3.10 -13.79
N GLN A 528 -14.54 -3.44 -12.52
CA GLN A 528 -14.12 -4.76 -12.10
C GLN A 528 -15.18 -5.40 -11.21
N CYS A 529 -15.58 -6.63 -11.51
CA CYS A 529 -16.34 -7.45 -10.58
C CYS A 529 -15.36 -8.09 -9.59
N THR A 530 -15.28 -7.52 -8.39
CA THR A 530 -14.31 -7.92 -7.36
C THR A 530 -14.69 -9.21 -6.67
N SER A 531 -16.00 -9.43 -6.44
CA SER A 531 -16.47 -10.67 -5.83
C SER A 531 -17.92 -10.99 -6.16
N ILE A 532 -18.23 -12.26 -6.26
CA ILE A 532 -19.60 -12.81 -6.22
C ILE A 532 -19.63 -13.86 -5.10
N SER A 533 -20.67 -13.78 -4.26
CA SER A 533 -20.91 -14.74 -3.20
C SER A 533 -22.33 -15.27 -3.30
N LEU A 534 -22.47 -16.59 -3.20
CA LEU A 534 -23.74 -17.31 -3.05
C LEU A 534 -23.72 -17.97 -1.69
N GLY A 535 -24.75 -17.78 -0.90
CA GLY A 535 -24.86 -18.36 0.43
C GLY A 535 -26.22 -18.95 0.67
N TYR A 536 -26.25 -19.98 1.49
CA TYR A 536 -27.47 -20.52 2.09
C TYR A 536 -27.23 -20.66 3.58
N GLU A 537 -28.14 -20.16 4.39
CA GLU A 537 -28.13 -20.24 5.84
C GLU A 537 -29.49 -20.71 6.33
N ASP A 538 -29.49 -21.72 7.18
CA ASP A 538 -30.68 -22.29 7.80
C ASP A 538 -30.49 -22.33 9.32
N THR A 539 -31.43 -21.70 10.02
CA THR A 539 -31.50 -21.64 11.49
C THR A 539 -32.86 -22.10 12.03
N THR A 540 -33.79 -22.46 11.15
CA THR A 540 -35.20 -22.64 11.53
C THR A 540 -35.78 -23.99 11.15
N SER A 541 -35.17 -24.72 10.23
CA SER A 541 -35.70 -25.98 9.71
C SER A 541 -35.63 -27.10 10.73
N GLN A 542 -36.62 -27.97 10.69
CA GLN A 542 -36.73 -29.09 11.62
C GLN A 542 -35.59 -30.11 11.48
N TRP A 543 -35.04 -30.27 10.28
CA TRP A 543 -33.93 -31.22 10.04
C TRP A 543 -32.68 -30.91 10.88
N LEU A 544 -32.43 -29.58 11.17
CA LEU A 544 -31.34 -29.17 12.04
C LEU A 544 -31.47 -29.81 13.44
N LYS A 545 -32.69 -29.81 13.99
CA LYS A 545 -32.94 -30.39 15.30
C LYS A 545 -32.76 -31.94 15.31
N ILE A 546 -33.09 -32.59 14.20
CA ILE A 546 -32.93 -34.06 14.05
C ILE A 546 -31.45 -34.44 14.12
N VAL A 547 -30.54 -33.63 13.54
CA VAL A 547 -29.10 -33.87 13.54
C VAL A 547 -28.36 -33.14 14.66
N GLY A 548 -29.08 -32.51 15.62
CA GLY A 548 -28.47 -31.82 16.78
C GLY A 548 -27.78 -30.52 16.45
N LEU A 549 -28.16 -29.88 15.33
CA LEU A 549 -27.59 -28.59 14.91
C LEU A 549 -28.50 -27.42 15.28
N SER A 550 -27.92 -26.31 15.69
CA SER A 550 -28.61 -25.04 15.87
C SER A 550 -28.60 -24.15 14.63
N SER A 551 -27.59 -24.28 13.78
CA SER A 551 -27.53 -23.61 12.48
C SER A 551 -26.64 -24.34 11.48
N PHE A 552 -26.96 -24.18 10.20
CA PHE A 552 -26.17 -24.61 9.06
C PHE A 552 -25.96 -23.45 8.12
N TYR A 553 -24.73 -23.24 7.63
CA TYR A 553 -24.51 -22.38 6.50
C TYR A 553 -23.55 -23.00 5.47
N CYS A 554 -23.82 -22.69 4.21
CA CYS A 554 -22.93 -22.99 3.09
C CYS A 554 -22.73 -21.72 2.28
N ARG A 555 -21.48 -21.40 1.93
CA ARG A 555 -21.18 -20.23 1.12
C ARG A 555 -20.14 -20.57 0.06
N LEU A 556 -20.44 -20.17 -1.17
CA LEU A 556 -19.52 -20.17 -2.29
C LEU A 556 -19.15 -18.75 -2.61
N TYR A 557 -17.87 -18.48 -2.84
CA TYR A 557 -17.45 -17.18 -3.29
C TYR A 557 -16.29 -17.28 -4.28
N THR A 558 -16.26 -16.31 -5.20
CA THR A 558 -15.20 -16.18 -6.20
C THR A 558 -14.82 -14.73 -6.32
N ASN A 559 -13.53 -14.47 -6.60
CA ASN A 559 -12.96 -13.13 -6.69
C ASN A 559 -12.46 -12.86 -8.11
N ASN A 560 -12.34 -11.56 -8.47
CA ASN A 560 -11.75 -11.09 -9.73
C ASN A 560 -12.34 -11.75 -10.98
N ILE A 561 -13.68 -11.75 -11.09
CA ILE A 561 -14.40 -12.51 -12.10
C ILE A 561 -14.17 -11.93 -13.48
N PHE A 562 -14.33 -10.62 -13.63
CA PHE A 562 -14.02 -9.89 -14.86
C PHE A 562 -13.56 -8.46 -14.55
N ARG A 563 -12.83 -7.90 -15.50
CA ARG A 563 -12.45 -6.49 -15.53
C ARG A 563 -12.66 -5.97 -16.95
N LEU A 564 -13.44 -4.92 -17.06
CA LEU A 564 -13.58 -4.11 -18.26
C LEU A 564 -12.67 -2.91 -18.10
N SER A 565 -11.85 -2.60 -19.08
CA SER A 565 -10.89 -1.50 -19.03
C SER A 565 -10.71 -0.88 -20.42
N THR A 566 -10.50 0.43 -20.46
CA THR A 566 -10.12 1.15 -21.70
C THR A 566 -8.71 0.82 -22.16
N ILE A 567 -7.88 0.27 -21.25
CA ILE A 567 -6.53 -0.20 -21.57
C ILE A 567 -6.45 -1.71 -21.36
N LYS A 568 -5.59 -2.38 -22.13
CA LYS A 568 -5.32 -3.80 -21.93
C LYS A 568 -4.51 -3.97 -20.63
N GLU A 569 -5.01 -4.76 -19.69
CA GLU A 569 -4.26 -5.16 -18.52
C GLU A 569 -3.34 -6.34 -18.85
N GLU A 570 -2.07 -6.19 -18.56
CA GLU A 570 -1.03 -7.20 -18.79
C GLU A 570 -0.91 -8.12 -17.56
N ARG A 571 -1.89 -9.06 -17.41
CA ARG A 571 -1.92 -10.03 -16.31
C ARG A 571 -1.16 -11.31 -16.69
N GLY A 572 -0.52 -11.92 -15.69
CA GLY A 572 0.08 -13.24 -15.84
C GLY A 572 1.33 -13.28 -16.73
N LEU A 573 2.06 -12.17 -16.84
CA LEU A 573 3.29 -12.11 -17.62
C LEU A 573 4.43 -12.92 -16.98
N ASP A 574 4.53 -12.86 -15.65
CA ASP A 574 5.56 -13.58 -14.89
C ASP A 574 4.99 -14.85 -14.23
N TYR A 575 3.70 -14.81 -13.86
CA TYR A 575 2.98 -15.95 -13.30
C TYR A 575 1.60 -16.07 -13.95
N PRO A 576 1.10 -17.32 -14.16
CA PRO A 576 -0.26 -17.51 -14.67
C PRO A 576 -1.29 -16.85 -13.76
N PHE A 577 -2.21 -16.10 -14.35
CA PHE A 577 -3.34 -15.55 -13.60
C PHE A 577 -4.32 -16.67 -13.26
N SER A 578 -4.52 -16.93 -11.96
CA SER A 578 -5.46 -17.94 -11.50
C SER A 578 -6.76 -17.31 -11.00
N ARG A 579 -7.88 -17.96 -11.29
CA ARG A 579 -9.17 -17.66 -10.67
C ARG A 579 -9.41 -18.68 -9.56
N SER A 580 -9.88 -18.20 -8.41
CA SER A 580 -10.19 -19.07 -7.27
C SER A 580 -11.69 -19.10 -7.00
N VAL A 581 -12.19 -20.28 -6.69
CA VAL A 581 -13.52 -20.48 -6.12
C VAL A 581 -13.30 -21.11 -4.75
N SER A 582 -13.90 -20.51 -3.74
CA SER A 582 -13.79 -21.00 -2.37
C SER A 582 -15.17 -21.39 -1.87
N ALA A 583 -15.23 -22.49 -1.15
CA ALA A 583 -16.42 -22.98 -0.47
C ALA A 583 -16.19 -23.01 1.04
N SER A 584 -17.16 -22.56 1.81
CA SER A 584 -17.16 -22.69 3.25
C SER A 584 -18.46 -23.31 3.73
N ILE A 585 -18.36 -24.26 4.64
CA ILE A 585 -19.48 -24.90 5.32
C ILE A 585 -19.27 -24.70 6.81
N GLY A 586 -20.30 -24.28 7.51
CA GLY A 586 -20.28 -24.15 8.96
C GLY A 586 -21.49 -24.81 9.59
N LEU A 587 -21.20 -25.50 10.67
CA LEU A 587 -22.16 -26.21 11.50
C LEU A 587 -22.08 -25.65 12.91
N ARG A 588 -23.21 -25.34 13.49
CA ARG A 588 -23.29 -24.91 14.88
C ARG A 588 -24.18 -25.88 15.64
N PHE A 589 -23.66 -26.43 16.68
CA PHE A 589 -24.36 -27.37 17.57
C PHE A 589 -25.08 -26.63 18.70
#